data_fd7480f122a650616ba6226548442aa9
#
_entry.id   fd7480f122a650616ba6226548442aa9
#
_cell.length_a   1.000
_cell.length_b   1.000
_cell.length_c   1.000
_cell.angle_alpha   90.00
_cell.angle_beta   90.00
_cell.angle_gamma   90.00
#
_symmetry.space_group_name_H-M   'P 1'
#
loop_
_entity.id
_entity.type
_entity.pdbx_description
1 polymer ?
#
loop_
_entity_poly.entity_id
_entity_poly.type
_entity_poly.pdbx_seq_one_letter_code
_entity_poly.pdbx_strand_id
1 'polypeptide(L)'
;DISEFGGNPSGHSLNDVFKRLEYCSKPLVAAINGITLGGGLETALCCNYRIASKQAFVGLPEVNLGLLPGGGGTQRLPRLTGPSEALKMMLTGAHVSAKKALDMGIVDLLSENVVEDSIAFAKEKALKDSKHPMVRDLNDKMIEARGSENVLVEAQAIAAKSRKGQFAPGQIIKCVEAAINLDDFDEGLKKEGEYFLECLMHPQREAMIHIFFGERSASKISDVPKDTPTMDIKKAGIIGSGTMGGGIAMCFANAGIPVHIIDQDEDNLKRGLSVIEKNYDFMVGRGRMTSEQKDMVFGLISSSLDYKDLHDVDIAIEAVYENLDLKLDIFKSLDEHVQENAILASNTSGLDVDAIAAVTKRPEKVVGTHFFSPANIMRLLEVVRGEHTSHETLATVMSTSKKIKKAAVVSLNAPGFIGNRMLFNYTAQANMLLLEGALPHQIDQAIESFGLNMGPFRMMDLVGLDLGWRARQLSGVESPLHAKIGDHLCDNDRFGQKNGKGYYNYSEGSRAPNPAPENEEVYEKISS
;
A
#
# COMPACT_ATOMS: atom_id res chain seq x y z
N ASP A 1 3.15 2.85 -24.04
CA ASP A 1 4.00 3.14 -22.87
C ASP A 1 3.41 4.32 -22.10
N ILE A 2 3.48 4.27 -20.74
CA ILE A 2 2.98 5.36 -19.86
C ILE A 2 3.67 6.69 -20.16
N SER A 3 4.93 6.66 -20.60
CA SER A 3 5.71 7.85 -20.98
C SER A 3 5.20 8.53 -22.26
N GLU A 4 4.38 7.85 -23.05
CA GLU A 4 3.82 8.39 -24.31
C GLU A 4 2.51 9.14 -24.08
N PHE A 5 1.88 9.01 -22.91
CA PHE A 5 0.65 9.71 -22.59
C PHE A 5 0.87 11.23 -22.53
N GLY A 6 0.25 11.95 -23.44
CA GLY A 6 0.37 13.41 -23.61
C GLY A 6 1.40 13.85 -24.65
N GLY A 7 2.11 12.90 -25.31
CA GLY A 7 2.93 13.15 -26.50
C GLY A 7 2.11 13.23 -27.79
N ASN A 8 2.75 13.66 -28.89
CA ASN A 8 2.14 13.60 -30.21
C ASN A 8 2.06 12.13 -30.68
N PRO A 9 0.87 11.57 -30.92
CA PRO A 9 0.75 10.20 -31.39
C PRO A 9 1.36 10.08 -32.79
N SER A 10 2.28 9.13 -32.94
CA SER A 10 2.86 8.79 -34.25
C SER A 10 2.37 7.40 -34.68
N GLY A 11 1.78 7.27 -35.87
CA GLY A 11 1.30 6.00 -36.40
C GLY A 11 -0.19 5.71 -36.20
N HIS A 12 -0.55 4.42 -36.28
CA HIS A 12 -1.94 3.97 -36.10
C HIS A 12 -2.35 4.06 -34.63
N SER A 13 -3.61 4.45 -34.36
CA SER A 13 -4.15 4.41 -33.01
C SER A 13 -4.22 2.96 -32.49
N LEU A 14 -4.15 2.78 -31.17
CA LEU A 14 -4.29 1.45 -30.57
C LEU A 14 -5.62 0.80 -30.95
N ASN A 15 -6.69 1.58 -31.01
CA ASN A 15 -8.03 1.09 -31.40
C ASN A 15 -8.08 0.65 -32.88
N ASP A 16 -7.33 1.29 -33.78
CA ASP A 16 -7.23 0.83 -35.17
C ASP A 16 -6.54 -0.53 -35.27
N VAL A 17 -5.46 -0.72 -34.48
CA VAL A 17 -4.76 -2.00 -34.39
C VAL A 17 -5.68 -3.07 -33.81
N PHE A 18 -6.39 -2.79 -32.73
CA PHE A 18 -7.33 -3.72 -32.10
C PHE A 18 -8.48 -4.11 -33.03
N LYS A 19 -9.02 -3.16 -33.77
CA LYS A 19 -10.03 -3.44 -34.79
C LYS A 19 -9.50 -4.41 -35.86
N ARG A 20 -8.25 -4.24 -36.29
CA ARG A 20 -7.62 -5.16 -37.26
C ARG A 20 -7.39 -6.56 -36.67
N LEU A 21 -7.08 -6.67 -35.37
CA LEU A 21 -6.97 -7.96 -34.70
C LEU A 21 -8.32 -8.67 -34.63
N GLU A 22 -9.37 -8.00 -34.19
CA GLU A 22 -10.71 -8.57 -34.06
C GLU A 22 -11.28 -9.09 -35.39
N TYR A 23 -11.07 -8.34 -36.48
CA TYR A 23 -11.54 -8.72 -37.82
C TYR A 23 -10.53 -9.57 -38.60
N CYS A 24 -9.51 -10.14 -37.94
CA CYS A 24 -8.63 -11.09 -38.58
C CYS A 24 -9.40 -12.37 -38.98
N SER A 25 -9.20 -12.81 -40.23
CA SER A 25 -9.87 -14.02 -40.74
C SER A 25 -9.31 -15.32 -40.18
N LYS A 26 -8.16 -15.26 -39.47
CA LYS A 26 -7.52 -16.40 -38.81
C LYS A 26 -7.79 -16.36 -37.30
N PRO A 27 -7.90 -17.52 -36.61
CA PRO A 27 -8.07 -17.52 -35.17
C PRO A 27 -6.84 -16.92 -34.48
N LEU A 28 -7.09 -15.91 -33.66
CA LEU A 28 -6.07 -15.31 -32.82
C LEU A 28 -6.17 -15.87 -31.41
N VAL A 29 -5.05 -16.39 -30.89
CA VAL A 29 -4.94 -16.93 -29.53
C VAL A 29 -3.92 -16.12 -28.77
N ALA A 30 -4.34 -15.48 -27.68
CA ALA A 30 -3.40 -14.82 -26.76
C ALA A 30 -2.76 -15.86 -25.83
N ALA A 31 -1.42 -16.00 -25.93
CA ALA A 31 -0.61 -16.83 -25.04
C ALA A 31 -0.11 -15.99 -23.85
N ILE A 32 -0.82 -16.03 -22.72
CA ILE A 32 -0.56 -15.22 -21.54
C ILE A 32 0.43 -15.95 -20.62
N ASN A 33 1.72 -15.64 -20.73
CA ASN A 33 2.80 -16.37 -20.02
C ASN A 33 3.23 -15.73 -18.70
N GLY A 34 2.58 -14.65 -18.25
CA GLY A 34 3.01 -13.95 -17.03
C GLY A 34 2.03 -12.86 -16.63
N ILE A 35 2.56 -11.75 -16.09
CA ILE A 35 1.75 -10.60 -15.69
C ILE A 35 1.32 -9.83 -16.95
N THR A 36 0.01 -9.78 -17.20
CA THR A 36 -0.60 -9.13 -18.36
C THR A 36 -1.63 -8.11 -17.89
N LEU A 37 -1.22 -6.83 -17.89
CA LEU A 37 -1.97 -5.73 -17.29
C LEU A 37 -2.24 -4.62 -18.31
N GLY A 38 -3.33 -3.86 -18.09
CA GLY A 38 -3.67 -2.68 -18.89
C GLY A 38 -3.79 -3.00 -20.36
N GLY A 39 -3.17 -2.22 -21.23
CA GLY A 39 -3.14 -2.43 -22.67
C GLY A 39 -2.71 -3.84 -23.11
N GLY A 40 -1.90 -4.54 -22.30
CA GLY A 40 -1.55 -5.94 -22.55
C GLY A 40 -2.77 -6.87 -22.41
N LEU A 41 -3.59 -6.66 -21.39
CA LEU A 41 -4.84 -7.40 -21.27
C LEU A 41 -5.85 -6.95 -22.33
N GLU A 42 -5.95 -5.67 -22.63
CA GLU A 42 -6.83 -5.17 -23.70
C GLU A 42 -6.49 -5.79 -25.05
N THR A 43 -5.19 -5.97 -25.37
CA THR A 43 -4.74 -6.71 -26.55
C THR A 43 -5.22 -8.16 -26.52
N ALA A 44 -5.07 -8.85 -25.38
CA ALA A 44 -5.54 -10.22 -25.24
C ALA A 44 -7.07 -10.35 -25.37
N LEU A 45 -7.82 -9.35 -24.92
CA LEU A 45 -9.28 -9.29 -25.05
C LEU A 45 -9.75 -9.11 -26.50
N CYS A 46 -8.90 -8.59 -27.40
CA CYS A 46 -9.17 -8.52 -28.84
C CYS A 46 -8.96 -9.85 -29.56
N CYS A 47 -8.26 -10.82 -28.93
CA CYS A 47 -8.09 -12.14 -29.49
C CYS A 47 -9.35 -12.98 -29.33
N ASN A 48 -9.56 -13.94 -30.24
CA ASN A 48 -10.68 -14.86 -30.16
C ASN A 48 -10.61 -15.76 -28.92
N TYR A 49 -9.40 -16.20 -28.56
CA TYR A 49 -9.14 -17.12 -27.45
C TYR A 49 -7.95 -16.64 -26.61
N ARG A 50 -7.91 -17.05 -25.34
CA ARG A 50 -6.88 -16.67 -24.35
C ARG A 50 -6.46 -17.91 -23.56
N ILE A 51 -5.19 -18.30 -23.68
CA ILE A 51 -4.60 -19.40 -22.90
C ILE A 51 -3.56 -18.80 -21.97
N ALA A 52 -3.63 -19.13 -20.68
CA ALA A 52 -2.72 -18.57 -19.68
C ALA A 52 -1.87 -19.63 -18.98
N SER A 53 -0.63 -19.28 -18.62
CA SER A 53 0.16 -20.09 -17.69
C SER A 53 -0.48 -20.04 -16.29
N LYS A 54 -0.31 -21.09 -15.49
CA LYS A 54 -0.88 -21.16 -14.13
C LYS A 54 -0.41 -20.06 -13.20
N GLN A 55 0.78 -19.49 -13.46
CA GLN A 55 1.38 -18.41 -12.68
C GLN A 55 1.02 -17.03 -13.19
N ALA A 56 0.28 -16.93 -14.28
CA ALA A 56 -0.10 -15.64 -14.86
C ALA A 56 -1.07 -14.85 -13.97
N PHE A 57 -1.00 -13.54 -14.11
CA PHE A 57 -1.94 -12.58 -13.54
C PHE A 57 -2.44 -11.63 -14.62
N VAL A 58 -3.72 -11.29 -14.56
CA VAL A 58 -4.33 -10.32 -15.48
C VAL A 58 -5.00 -9.19 -14.70
N GLY A 59 -5.12 -8.01 -15.31
CA GLY A 59 -5.75 -6.87 -14.66
C GLY A 59 -5.84 -5.64 -15.53
N LEU A 60 -6.73 -4.71 -15.15
CA LEU A 60 -6.86 -3.37 -15.73
C LEU A 60 -6.63 -2.33 -14.62
N PRO A 61 -5.36 -2.04 -14.25
CA PRO A 61 -5.02 -1.21 -13.10
C PRO A 61 -4.88 0.28 -13.43
N GLU A 62 -5.39 0.78 -14.55
CA GLU A 62 -5.26 2.15 -15.04
C GLU A 62 -5.75 3.18 -14.01
N VAL A 63 -6.70 2.82 -13.18
CA VAL A 63 -7.20 3.65 -12.07
C VAL A 63 -6.08 4.08 -11.11
N ASN A 64 -5.01 3.29 -10.96
CA ASN A 64 -3.85 3.64 -10.15
C ASN A 64 -3.01 4.78 -10.76
N LEU A 65 -3.24 5.10 -12.02
CA LEU A 65 -2.60 6.20 -12.75
C LEU A 65 -3.55 7.39 -12.97
N GLY A 66 -4.75 7.36 -12.37
CA GLY A 66 -5.78 8.37 -12.62
C GLY A 66 -6.40 8.28 -14.00
N LEU A 67 -6.32 7.11 -14.64
CA LEU A 67 -6.86 6.81 -15.97
C LEU A 67 -7.92 5.71 -15.90
N LEU A 68 -8.57 5.47 -17.01
CA LEU A 68 -9.41 4.31 -17.26
C LEU A 68 -8.78 3.44 -18.37
N PRO A 69 -9.17 2.16 -18.50
CA PRO A 69 -8.77 1.33 -19.64
C PRO A 69 -9.28 1.96 -20.96
N GLY A 70 -8.36 2.44 -21.80
CA GLY A 70 -8.71 3.23 -23.00
C GLY A 70 -8.53 2.49 -24.32
N GLY A 71 -8.23 1.19 -24.29
CA GLY A 71 -8.13 0.32 -25.45
C GLY A 71 -9.33 -0.64 -25.60
N GLY A 72 -10.49 -0.26 -25.09
CA GLY A 72 -11.70 -1.07 -25.15
C GLY A 72 -11.86 -2.03 -23.98
N GLY A 73 -11.02 -1.91 -22.95
CA GLY A 73 -11.11 -2.75 -21.76
C GLY A 73 -12.40 -2.58 -21.00
N THR A 74 -12.93 -1.35 -20.91
CA THR A 74 -14.23 -1.06 -20.28
C THR A 74 -15.40 -1.62 -21.05
N GLN A 75 -15.22 -1.93 -22.32
CA GLN A 75 -16.25 -2.49 -23.20
C GLN A 75 -16.14 -4.01 -23.31
N ARG A 76 -14.92 -4.57 -23.38
CA ARG A 76 -14.71 -6.02 -23.58
C ARG A 76 -14.76 -6.81 -22.27
N LEU A 77 -14.13 -6.33 -21.19
CA LEU A 77 -14.08 -7.08 -19.94
C LEU A 77 -15.48 -7.37 -19.35
N PRO A 78 -16.43 -6.40 -19.32
CA PRO A 78 -17.79 -6.68 -18.82
C PRO A 78 -18.52 -7.75 -19.62
N ARG A 79 -18.25 -7.86 -20.91
CA ARG A 79 -18.87 -8.87 -21.78
C ARG A 79 -18.44 -10.30 -21.44
N LEU A 80 -17.23 -10.46 -20.88
CA LEU A 80 -16.71 -11.75 -20.41
C LEU A 80 -17.12 -12.06 -18.97
N THR A 81 -16.96 -11.09 -18.06
CA THR A 81 -17.10 -11.32 -16.62
C THR A 81 -18.46 -10.94 -16.04
N GLY A 82 -19.24 -10.16 -16.77
CA GLY A 82 -20.36 -9.37 -16.25
C GLY A 82 -19.90 -8.02 -15.70
N PRO A 83 -20.80 -7.01 -15.70
CA PRO A 83 -20.44 -5.65 -15.31
C PRO A 83 -19.96 -5.50 -13.86
N SER A 84 -20.53 -6.22 -12.90
CA SER A 84 -20.19 -6.11 -11.48
C SER A 84 -18.74 -6.54 -11.23
N GLU A 85 -18.30 -7.70 -11.75
CA GLU A 85 -16.92 -8.16 -11.55
C GLU A 85 -15.93 -7.31 -12.35
N ALA A 86 -16.30 -6.86 -13.56
CA ALA A 86 -15.46 -5.94 -14.34
C ALA A 86 -15.25 -4.61 -13.62
N LEU A 87 -16.31 -3.99 -13.09
CA LEU A 87 -16.24 -2.75 -12.31
C LEU A 87 -15.39 -2.94 -11.07
N LYS A 88 -15.59 -4.01 -10.31
CA LYS A 88 -14.77 -4.31 -9.13
C LYS A 88 -13.30 -4.43 -9.47
N MET A 89 -12.96 -5.11 -10.56
CA MET A 89 -11.57 -5.28 -11.01
C MET A 89 -10.95 -3.94 -11.43
N MET A 90 -11.64 -3.14 -12.24
CA MET A 90 -11.15 -1.85 -12.74
C MET A 90 -11.09 -0.78 -11.64
N LEU A 91 -12.09 -0.68 -10.76
CA LEU A 91 -12.15 0.32 -9.69
C LEU A 91 -11.10 0.05 -8.59
N THR A 92 -10.79 -1.21 -8.31
CA THR A 92 -9.76 -1.56 -7.32
C THR A 92 -8.36 -1.58 -7.91
N GLY A 93 -8.23 -1.77 -9.24
CA GLY A 93 -6.96 -2.04 -9.91
C GLY A 93 -6.38 -3.41 -9.55
N ALA A 94 -7.23 -4.36 -9.17
CA ALA A 94 -6.81 -5.67 -8.69
C ALA A 94 -6.18 -6.52 -9.81
N HIS A 95 -5.14 -7.26 -9.44
CA HIS A 95 -4.58 -8.31 -10.28
C HIS A 95 -5.27 -9.63 -9.95
N VAL A 96 -5.74 -10.32 -10.97
CA VAL A 96 -6.48 -11.58 -10.86
C VAL A 96 -5.58 -12.73 -11.30
N SER A 97 -5.45 -13.78 -10.47
CA SER A 97 -4.68 -14.97 -10.83
C SER A 97 -5.30 -15.71 -12.02
N ALA A 98 -4.48 -16.44 -12.77
CA ALA A 98 -4.91 -17.21 -13.94
C ALA A 98 -6.08 -18.16 -13.63
N LYS A 99 -6.06 -18.83 -12.47
CA LYS A 99 -7.17 -19.68 -12.03
C LYS A 99 -8.48 -18.89 -11.88
N LYS A 100 -8.44 -17.76 -11.18
CA LYS A 100 -9.61 -16.92 -11.01
C LYS A 100 -10.06 -16.29 -12.33
N ALA A 101 -9.13 -15.95 -13.22
CA ALA A 101 -9.42 -15.42 -14.54
C ALA A 101 -10.13 -16.47 -15.42
N LEU A 102 -9.80 -17.77 -15.29
CA LEU A 102 -10.52 -18.87 -15.91
C LEU A 102 -11.95 -18.96 -15.35
N ASP A 103 -12.11 -18.94 -14.03
CA ASP A 103 -13.42 -19.01 -13.37
C ASP A 103 -14.33 -17.83 -13.76
N MET A 104 -13.75 -16.65 -14.03
CA MET A 104 -14.45 -15.44 -14.48
C MET A 104 -14.72 -15.41 -15.99
N GLY A 105 -14.16 -16.34 -16.78
CA GLY A 105 -14.28 -16.36 -18.24
C GLY A 105 -13.38 -15.37 -18.97
N ILE A 106 -12.39 -14.77 -18.31
CA ILE A 106 -11.38 -13.91 -18.93
C ILE A 106 -10.40 -14.76 -19.75
N VAL A 107 -10.07 -15.96 -19.26
CA VAL A 107 -9.16 -16.92 -19.87
C VAL A 107 -9.94 -18.18 -20.20
N ASP A 108 -9.67 -18.82 -21.34
CA ASP A 108 -10.38 -20.01 -21.84
C ASP A 108 -9.74 -21.31 -21.34
N LEU A 109 -8.40 -21.34 -21.18
CA LEU A 109 -7.65 -22.52 -20.75
C LEU A 109 -6.41 -22.13 -19.92
N LEU A 110 -5.98 -23.03 -19.03
CA LEU A 110 -4.69 -22.95 -18.36
C LEU A 110 -3.73 -24.00 -18.92
N SER A 111 -2.45 -23.64 -19.07
CA SER A 111 -1.42 -24.52 -19.61
C SER A 111 -0.09 -24.35 -18.84
N GLU A 112 0.71 -25.42 -18.83
CA GLU A 112 2.12 -25.38 -18.41
C GLU A 112 3.05 -24.96 -19.56
N ASN A 113 2.67 -25.28 -20.82
CA ASN A 113 3.41 -24.97 -22.03
C ASN A 113 2.61 -24.01 -22.91
N VAL A 114 2.35 -22.81 -22.34
CA VAL A 114 1.35 -21.87 -22.89
C VAL A 114 1.56 -21.51 -24.36
N VAL A 115 2.80 -21.41 -24.85
CA VAL A 115 3.10 -21.05 -26.24
C VAL A 115 2.77 -22.19 -27.20
N GLU A 116 3.29 -23.38 -26.90
CA GLU A 116 3.10 -24.59 -27.71
C GLU A 116 1.61 -24.97 -27.78
N ASP A 117 0.94 -24.95 -26.64
CA ASP A 117 -0.48 -25.29 -26.56
C ASP A 117 -1.36 -24.24 -27.27
N SER A 118 -0.99 -22.96 -27.20
CA SER A 118 -1.69 -21.90 -27.97
C SER A 118 -1.53 -22.07 -29.46
N ILE A 119 -0.36 -22.46 -29.95
CA ILE A 119 -0.11 -22.75 -31.37
C ILE A 119 -0.94 -23.97 -31.81
N ALA A 120 -0.93 -25.04 -31.01
CA ALA A 120 -1.70 -26.25 -31.31
C ALA A 120 -3.22 -25.95 -31.34
N PHE A 121 -3.70 -25.20 -30.36
CA PHE A 121 -5.09 -24.76 -30.25
C PHE A 121 -5.51 -23.89 -31.44
N ALA A 122 -4.68 -22.92 -31.84
CA ALA A 122 -4.94 -22.06 -32.99
C ALA A 122 -5.05 -22.87 -34.30
N LYS A 123 -4.15 -23.86 -34.49
CA LYS A 123 -4.20 -24.76 -35.67
C LYS A 123 -5.46 -25.63 -35.66
N GLU A 124 -5.85 -26.17 -34.52
CA GLU A 124 -7.09 -26.95 -34.39
C GLU A 124 -8.32 -26.11 -34.74
N LYS A 125 -8.40 -24.89 -34.20
CA LYS A 125 -9.52 -23.97 -34.47
C LYS A 125 -9.59 -23.54 -35.93
N ALA A 126 -8.44 -23.25 -36.55
CA ALA A 126 -8.39 -22.91 -37.97
C ALA A 126 -8.87 -24.03 -38.90
N LEU A 127 -8.74 -25.29 -38.48
CA LEU A 127 -9.18 -26.45 -39.26
C LEU A 127 -10.66 -26.79 -39.02
N LYS A 128 -11.20 -26.52 -37.83
CA LYS A 128 -12.55 -26.95 -37.45
C LYS A 128 -13.62 -25.88 -37.66
N ASP A 129 -13.26 -24.62 -37.44
CA ASP A 129 -14.20 -23.52 -37.31
C ASP A 129 -14.01 -22.50 -38.45
N SER A 130 -15.08 -22.17 -39.18
CA SER A 130 -15.06 -21.10 -40.20
C SER A 130 -15.24 -19.70 -39.64
N LYS A 131 -15.75 -19.59 -38.42
CA LYS A 131 -15.91 -18.34 -37.66
C LYS A 131 -15.43 -18.52 -36.24
N HIS A 132 -14.79 -17.46 -35.71
CA HIS A 132 -14.25 -17.43 -34.34
C HIS A 132 -14.98 -16.40 -33.49
N PRO A 133 -15.24 -16.66 -32.21
CA PRO A 133 -15.96 -15.72 -31.35
C PRO A 133 -15.17 -14.42 -31.19
N MET A 134 -15.87 -13.30 -31.27
CA MET A 134 -15.31 -11.99 -30.93
C MET A 134 -15.92 -11.51 -29.62
N VAL A 135 -15.11 -11.04 -28.70
CA VAL A 135 -15.60 -10.58 -27.38
C VAL A 135 -16.60 -9.43 -27.52
N ARG A 136 -16.41 -8.56 -28.52
CA ARG A 136 -17.30 -7.44 -28.81
C ARG A 136 -18.75 -7.87 -29.12
N ASP A 137 -18.96 -9.09 -29.60
CA ASP A 137 -20.28 -9.60 -29.99
C ASP A 137 -21.01 -10.30 -28.83
N LEU A 138 -20.38 -10.49 -27.69
CA LEU A 138 -20.94 -11.16 -26.52
C LEU A 138 -21.81 -10.18 -25.71
N ASN A 139 -23.09 -10.10 -26.01
CA ASN A 139 -24.00 -9.12 -25.40
C ASN A 139 -24.88 -9.67 -24.27
N ASP A 140 -24.95 -10.99 -24.07
CA ASP A 140 -25.88 -11.62 -23.14
C ASP A 140 -25.79 -11.01 -21.72
N LYS A 141 -24.60 -10.90 -21.16
CA LYS A 141 -24.37 -10.33 -19.83
C LYS A 141 -24.67 -8.82 -19.74
N MET A 142 -24.59 -8.13 -20.87
CA MET A 142 -24.99 -6.71 -20.96
C MET A 142 -26.51 -6.57 -20.96
N ILE A 143 -27.18 -7.43 -21.71
CA ILE A 143 -28.65 -7.47 -21.75
C ILE A 143 -29.22 -7.85 -20.38
N GLU A 144 -28.66 -8.85 -19.72
CA GLU A 144 -29.07 -9.24 -18.37
C GLU A 144 -28.91 -8.11 -17.35
N ALA A 145 -27.87 -7.27 -17.50
CA ALA A 145 -27.60 -6.15 -16.60
C ALA A 145 -28.49 -4.91 -16.88
N ARG A 146 -29.15 -4.83 -18.02
CA ARG A 146 -30.02 -3.69 -18.36
C ARG A 146 -31.17 -3.55 -17.36
N GLY A 147 -31.36 -2.34 -16.85
CA GLY A 147 -32.39 -2.06 -15.85
C GLY A 147 -32.01 -2.48 -14.43
N SER A 148 -30.81 -3.02 -14.21
CA SER A 148 -30.30 -3.31 -12.86
C SER A 148 -29.55 -2.10 -12.30
N GLU A 149 -30.23 -1.25 -11.55
CA GLU A 149 -29.61 -0.10 -10.86
C GLU A 149 -28.56 -0.54 -9.82
N ASN A 150 -28.68 -1.74 -9.28
CA ASN A 150 -27.80 -2.26 -8.22
C ASN A 150 -26.32 -2.32 -8.65
N VAL A 151 -26.02 -2.66 -9.90
CA VAL A 151 -24.64 -2.77 -10.41
C VAL A 151 -23.89 -1.45 -10.30
N LEU A 152 -24.52 -0.35 -10.69
CA LEU A 152 -23.89 0.98 -10.66
C LEU A 152 -23.82 1.54 -9.24
N VAL A 153 -24.83 1.28 -8.40
CA VAL A 153 -24.85 1.67 -6.98
C VAL A 153 -23.72 0.97 -6.21
N GLU A 154 -23.54 -0.33 -6.41
CA GLU A 154 -22.45 -1.08 -5.82
C GLU A 154 -21.09 -0.56 -6.28
N ALA A 155 -20.93 -0.25 -7.57
CA ALA A 155 -19.72 0.33 -8.11
C ALA A 155 -19.39 1.70 -7.48
N GLN A 156 -20.40 2.56 -7.33
CA GLN A 156 -20.25 3.85 -6.65
C GLN A 156 -19.81 3.68 -5.19
N ALA A 157 -20.37 2.70 -4.48
CA ALA A 157 -19.99 2.39 -3.10
C ALA A 157 -18.53 1.90 -3.02
N ILE A 158 -18.11 1.05 -3.96
CA ILE A 158 -16.71 0.60 -4.07
C ILE A 158 -15.78 1.80 -4.32
N ALA A 159 -16.11 2.66 -5.27
CA ALA A 159 -15.34 3.85 -5.60
C ALA A 159 -15.24 4.82 -4.40
N ALA A 160 -16.34 5.13 -3.74
CA ALA A 160 -16.39 6.00 -2.57
C ALA A 160 -15.53 5.47 -1.41
N LYS A 161 -15.48 4.15 -1.23
CA LYS A 161 -14.71 3.50 -0.16
C LYS A 161 -13.23 3.38 -0.49
N SER A 162 -12.87 2.97 -1.71
CA SER A 162 -11.49 2.62 -2.08
C SER A 162 -10.75 3.75 -2.81
N ARG A 163 -11.47 4.73 -3.37
CA ARG A 163 -10.94 5.77 -4.27
C ARG A 163 -11.55 7.14 -3.99
N LYS A 164 -11.79 7.45 -2.70
CA LYS A 164 -12.42 8.72 -2.28
C LYS A 164 -11.73 9.92 -2.92
N GLY A 165 -12.51 10.78 -3.58
CA GLY A 165 -12.03 12.01 -4.21
C GLY A 165 -11.26 11.83 -5.53
N GLN A 166 -11.12 10.60 -6.04
CA GLN A 166 -10.49 10.37 -7.34
C GLN A 166 -11.50 10.54 -8.49
N PHE A 167 -11.04 11.10 -9.61
CA PHE A 167 -11.88 11.39 -10.79
C PHE A 167 -12.12 10.15 -11.66
N ALA A 168 -11.07 9.41 -11.99
CA ALA A 168 -11.13 8.29 -12.92
C ALA A 168 -12.16 7.19 -12.57
N PRO A 169 -12.40 6.83 -11.28
CA PRO A 169 -13.42 5.84 -10.95
C PRO A 169 -14.82 6.19 -11.45
N GLY A 170 -15.20 7.47 -11.39
CA GLY A 170 -16.49 7.93 -11.93
C GLY A 170 -16.59 7.73 -13.45
N GLN A 171 -15.49 7.94 -14.16
CA GLN A 171 -15.45 7.76 -15.61
C GLN A 171 -15.46 6.28 -16.02
N ILE A 172 -14.79 5.40 -15.23
CA ILE A 172 -14.88 3.94 -15.42
C ILE A 172 -16.34 3.46 -15.30
N ILE A 173 -17.06 3.96 -14.29
CA ILE A 173 -18.49 3.60 -14.10
C ILE A 173 -19.32 4.04 -15.31
N LYS A 174 -19.14 5.26 -15.81
CA LYS A 174 -19.84 5.75 -17.01
C LYS A 174 -19.52 4.93 -18.26
N CYS A 175 -18.27 4.48 -18.44
CA CYS A 175 -17.90 3.62 -19.56
C CYS A 175 -18.64 2.28 -19.52
N VAL A 176 -18.73 1.66 -18.34
CA VAL A 176 -19.44 0.37 -18.20
C VAL A 176 -20.96 0.58 -18.29
N GLU A 177 -21.49 1.68 -17.80
CA GLU A 177 -22.88 2.07 -18.02
C GLU A 177 -23.20 2.21 -19.52
N ALA A 178 -22.29 2.82 -20.30
CA ALA A 178 -22.42 2.88 -21.75
C ALA A 178 -22.39 1.48 -22.38
N ALA A 179 -21.49 0.57 -21.91
CA ALA A 179 -21.43 -0.82 -22.39
C ALA A 179 -22.75 -1.59 -22.13
N ILE A 180 -23.44 -1.31 -21.02
CA ILE A 180 -24.71 -1.93 -20.65
C ILE A 180 -25.86 -1.38 -21.55
N ASN A 181 -25.91 -0.06 -21.75
CA ASN A 181 -27.08 0.61 -22.29
C ASN A 181 -27.04 0.81 -23.83
N LEU A 182 -25.86 0.83 -24.43
CA LEU A 182 -25.69 0.98 -25.87
C LEU A 182 -25.70 -0.39 -26.58
N ASP A 183 -26.43 -0.47 -27.69
CA ASP A 183 -26.47 -1.69 -28.52
C ASP A 183 -25.24 -1.79 -29.41
N ASP A 184 -24.72 -0.66 -29.87
CA ASP A 184 -23.53 -0.60 -30.72
C ASP A 184 -22.25 -0.54 -29.88
N PHE A 185 -21.39 -1.54 -30.07
CA PHE A 185 -20.08 -1.63 -29.42
C PHE A 185 -19.15 -0.45 -29.79
N ASP A 186 -19.19 0.00 -31.06
CA ASP A 186 -18.33 1.10 -31.52
C ASP A 186 -18.78 2.46 -30.91
N GLU A 187 -20.07 2.65 -30.62
CA GLU A 187 -20.54 3.79 -29.84
C GLU A 187 -20.03 3.73 -28.38
N GLY A 188 -20.01 2.54 -27.79
CA GLY A 188 -19.41 2.32 -26.47
C GLY A 188 -17.93 2.67 -26.44
N LEU A 189 -17.16 2.24 -27.45
CA LEU A 189 -15.74 2.62 -27.60
C LEU A 189 -15.55 4.13 -27.77
N LYS A 190 -16.42 4.79 -28.51
CA LYS A 190 -16.39 6.24 -28.66
C LYS A 190 -16.57 6.93 -27.31
N LYS A 191 -17.53 6.48 -26.48
CA LYS A 191 -17.75 7.00 -25.13
C LYS A 191 -16.54 6.73 -24.22
N GLU A 192 -15.94 5.55 -24.28
CA GLU A 192 -14.69 5.25 -23.57
C GLU A 192 -13.60 6.25 -23.95
N GLY A 193 -13.41 6.54 -25.24
CA GLY A 193 -12.43 7.50 -25.72
C GLY A 193 -12.71 8.93 -25.23
N GLU A 194 -13.95 9.38 -25.21
CA GLU A 194 -14.35 10.69 -24.66
C GLU A 194 -13.97 10.79 -23.16
N TYR A 195 -14.37 9.81 -22.35
CA TYR A 195 -14.06 9.77 -20.91
C TYR A 195 -12.57 9.54 -20.62
N PHE A 196 -11.86 8.81 -21.47
CA PHE A 196 -10.40 8.67 -21.38
C PHE A 196 -9.70 10.01 -21.56
N LEU A 197 -10.12 10.83 -22.52
CA LEU A 197 -9.57 12.18 -22.72
C LEU A 197 -9.85 13.08 -21.50
N GLU A 198 -11.02 12.99 -20.88
CA GLU A 198 -11.31 13.73 -19.65
C GLU A 198 -10.33 13.33 -18.52
N CYS A 199 -10.07 12.03 -18.34
CA CYS A 199 -9.06 11.55 -17.39
C CYS A 199 -7.65 12.02 -17.76
N LEU A 200 -7.30 11.97 -19.05
CA LEU A 200 -5.99 12.37 -19.55
C LEU A 200 -5.68 13.84 -19.27
N MET A 201 -6.68 14.71 -19.36
CA MET A 201 -6.57 16.15 -19.09
C MET A 201 -6.73 16.53 -17.62
N HIS A 202 -7.15 15.58 -16.77
CA HIS A 202 -7.39 15.86 -15.36
C HIS A 202 -6.07 15.92 -14.55
N PRO A 203 -5.88 16.94 -13.67
CA PRO A 203 -4.62 17.11 -12.92
C PRO A 203 -4.24 15.91 -12.06
N GLN A 204 -5.20 15.15 -11.55
CA GLN A 204 -4.93 13.96 -10.75
C GLN A 204 -4.12 12.90 -11.50
N ARG A 205 -4.27 12.80 -12.82
CA ARG A 205 -3.45 11.89 -13.64
C ARG A 205 -1.96 12.18 -13.48
N GLU A 206 -1.55 13.44 -13.61
CA GLU A 206 -0.14 13.84 -13.48
C GLU A 206 0.39 13.53 -12.09
N ALA A 207 -0.40 13.85 -11.06
CA ALA A 207 -0.03 13.56 -9.67
C ALA A 207 0.12 12.05 -9.43
N MET A 208 -0.80 11.22 -9.93
CA MET A 208 -0.76 9.76 -9.74
C MET A 208 0.37 9.11 -10.54
N ILE A 209 0.66 9.58 -11.75
CA ILE A 209 1.82 9.14 -12.54
C ILE A 209 3.12 9.54 -11.84
N HIS A 210 3.19 10.77 -11.29
CA HIS A 210 4.35 11.22 -10.52
C HIS A 210 4.63 10.29 -9.33
N ILE A 211 3.61 9.96 -8.54
CA ILE A 211 3.74 9.03 -7.40
C ILE A 211 4.16 7.63 -7.87
N PHE A 212 3.59 7.13 -8.96
CA PHE A 212 3.97 5.83 -9.53
C PHE A 212 5.46 5.74 -9.90
N PHE A 213 6.00 6.77 -10.55
CA PHE A 213 7.42 6.83 -10.84
C PHE A 213 8.26 7.19 -9.61
N GLY A 214 7.74 8.00 -8.70
CA GLY A 214 8.35 8.34 -7.43
C GLY A 214 8.65 7.10 -6.57
N GLU A 215 7.66 6.22 -6.38
CA GLU A 215 7.85 4.95 -5.66
C GLU A 215 8.92 4.05 -6.31
N ARG A 216 8.97 4.02 -7.64
CA ARG A 216 10.00 3.27 -8.39
C ARG A 216 11.38 3.90 -8.27
N SER A 217 11.47 5.23 -8.25
CA SER A 217 12.72 5.96 -8.08
C SER A 217 13.25 5.84 -6.67
N ALA A 218 12.39 5.94 -5.64
CA ALA A 218 12.74 5.81 -4.24
C ALA A 218 13.42 4.47 -3.92
N SER A 219 13.09 3.43 -4.68
CA SER A 219 13.71 2.11 -4.51
C SER A 219 15.13 2.00 -5.09
N LYS A 220 15.64 3.04 -5.75
CA LYS A 220 16.98 3.08 -6.35
C LYS A 220 17.87 3.97 -5.48
N ILE A 221 19.01 3.45 -5.08
CA ILE A 221 20.02 4.19 -4.34
C ILE A 221 21.10 4.61 -5.35
N SER A 222 21.33 5.92 -5.50
CA SER A 222 22.15 6.46 -6.61
C SER A 222 23.60 6.01 -6.57
N ASP A 223 24.17 5.82 -5.39
CA ASP A 223 25.56 5.45 -5.15
C ASP A 223 25.76 3.96 -4.82
N VAL A 224 24.69 3.14 -4.87
CA VAL A 224 24.77 1.69 -4.70
C VAL A 224 24.66 1.02 -6.09
N PRO A 225 25.69 0.29 -6.54
CA PRO A 225 25.65 -0.44 -7.80
C PRO A 225 24.46 -1.42 -7.88
N LYS A 226 23.86 -1.57 -9.07
CA LYS A 226 22.69 -2.43 -9.27
C LYS A 226 23.00 -3.92 -9.06
N ASP A 227 24.23 -4.32 -9.22
CA ASP A 227 24.77 -5.67 -9.04
C ASP A 227 25.32 -5.92 -7.64
N THR A 228 25.13 -4.98 -6.69
CA THR A 228 25.50 -5.18 -5.30
C THR A 228 24.82 -6.45 -4.76
N PRO A 229 25.60 -7.38 -4.20
CA PRO A 229 25.07 -8.61 -3.62
C PRO A 229 24.02 -8.32 -2.54
N THR A 230 22.98 -9.14 -2.50
CA THR A 230 21.96 -9.07 -1.45
C THR A 230 21.91 -10.40 -0.70
N MET A 231 21.73 -10.33 0.60
CA MET A 231 21.49 -11.50 1.43
C MET A 231 20.01 -11.91 1.34
N ASP A 232 19.74 -13.20 1.28
CA ASP A 232 18.36 -13.70 1.34
C ASP A 232 17.93 -13.82 2.81
N ILE A 233 16.97 -13.01 3.22
CA ILE A 233 16.41 -13.03 4.56
C ILE A 233 15.41 -14.17 4.67
N LYS A 234 15.80 -15.22 5.40
CA LYS A 234 15.01 -16.43 5.64
C LYS A 234 14.32 -16.45 6.99
N LYS A 235 14.86 -15.73 7.98
CA LYS A 235 14.30 -15.61 9.33
C LYS A 235 14.58 -14.23 9.90
N ALA A 236 13.56 -13.63 10.53
CA ALA A 236 13.67 -12.34 11.20
C ALA A 236 13.52 -12.48 12.71
N GLY A 237 14.30 -11.72 13.47
CA GLY A 237 14.15 -11.52 14.91
C GLY A 237 13.54 -10.15 15.19
N ILE A 238 12.59 -10.05 16.11
CA ILE A 238 11.96 -8.79 16.52
C ILE A 238 12.11 -8.64 18.03
N ILE A 239 12.67 -7.51 18.46
CA ILE A 239 12.83 -7.18 19.87
C ILE A 239 11.79 -6.16 20.27
N GLY A 240 10.88 -6.59 21.15
CA GLY A 240 9.67 -5.85 21.55
C GLY A 240 8.43 -6.38 20.86
N SER A 241 7.43 -6.78 21.64
CA SER A 241 6.12 -7.32 21.18
C SER A 241 5.00 -6.27 21.15
N GLY A 242 5.34 -4.99 21.34
CA GLY A 242 4.39 -3.88 21.32
C GLY A 242 3.76 -3.64 19.95
N THR A 243 3.02 -2.53 19.81
CA THR A 243 2.29 -2.18 18.56
C THR A 243 3.20 -2.20 17.31
N MET A 244 4.43 -1.66 17.43
CA MET A 244 5.35 -1.63 16.30
C MET A 244 5.96 -3.01 16.05
N GLY A 245 6.53 -3.67 17.06
CA GLY A 245 7.15 -4.98 16.87
C GLY A 245 6.16 -6.03 16.38
N GLY A 246 4.95 -6.09 16.95
CA GLY A 246 3.89 -6.96 16.47
C GLY A 246 3.48 -6.69 15.02
N GLY A 247 3.35 -5.41 14.64
CA GLY A 247 3.05 -5.02 13.26
C GLY A 247 4.18 -5.36 12.28
N ILE A 248 5.44 -5.21 12.69
CA ILE A 248 6.63 -5.60 11.89
C ILE A 248 6.66 -7.11 11.71
N ALA A 249 6.44 -7.88 12.80
CA ALA A 249 6.36 -9.33 12.73
C ALA A 249 5.30 -9.82 11.73
N MET A 250 4.11 -9.19 11.73
CA MET A 250 3.07 -9.47 10.74
C MET A 250 3.53 -9.20 9.29
N CYS A 251 4.34 -8.16 9.05
CA CYS A 251 4.87 -7.89 7.70
C CYS A 251 5.73 -9.04 7.17
N PHE A 252 6.63 -9.57 8.00
CA PHE A 252 7.49 -10.69 7.63
C PHE A 252 6.71 -12.00 7.49
N ALA A 253 5.85 -12.33 8.46
CA ALA A 253 5.03 -13.54 8.42
C ALA A 253 4.10 -13.56 7.18
N ASN A 254 3.49 -12.43 6.83
CA ASN A 254 2.67 -12.28 5.61
C ASN A 254 3.48 -12.44 4.31
N ALA A 255 4.79 -12.27 4.36
CA ALA A 255 5.70 -12.53 3.24
C ALA A 255 6.25 -13.97 3.23
N GLY A 256 5.78 -14.83 4.15
CA GLY A 256 6.23 -16.21 4.29
C GLY A 256 7.59 -16.35 4.98
N ILE A 257 8.07 -15.32 5.66
CA ILE A 257 9.36 -15.31 6.38
C ILE A 257 9.07 -15.62 7.86
N PRO A 258 9.63 -16.71 8.43
CA PRO A 258 9.54 -17.01 9.85
C PRO A 258 10.06 -15.85 10.72
N VAL A 259 9.39 -15.64 11.86
CA VAL A 259 9.71 -14.55 12.79
C VAL A 259 9.87 -15.11 14.20
N HIS A 260 10.89 -14.67 14.90
CA HIS A 260 11.04 -14.90 16.33
C HIS A 260 10.95 -13.57 17.10
N ILE A 261 9.98 -13.46 18.01
CA ILE A 261 9.75 -12.25 18.81
C ILE A 261 10.33 -12.46 20.20
N ILE A 262 11.11 -11.47 20.68
CA ILE A 262 11.57 -11.41 22.07
C ILE A 262 10.95 -10.20 22.77
N ASP A 263 10.62 -10.39 24.05
CA ASP A 263 10.24 -9.28 24.94
C ASP A 263 10.89 -9.47 26.31
N GLN A 264 10.88 -8.43 27.15
CA GLN A 264 11.51 -8.45 28.47
C GLN A 264 10.74 -9.31 29.49
N ASP A 265 9.43 -9.51 29.29
CA ASP A 265 8.58 -10.30 30.19
C ASP A 265 7.48 -11.04 29.44
N GLU A 266 7.01 -12.11 30.07
CA GLU A 266 6.03 -13.04 29.51
C GLU A 266 4.64 -12.40 29.31
N ASP A 267 4.23 -11.47 30.17
CA ASP A 267 2.92 -10.81 30.10
C ASP A 267 2.85 -9.83 28.92
N ASN A 268 3.94 -9.09 28.68
CA ASN A 268 4.08 -8.25 27.50
C ASN A 268 4.02 -9.10 26.23
N LEU A 269 4.76 -10.22 26.21
CA LEU A 269 4.82 -11.12 25.07
C LEU A 269 3.46 -11.74 24.75
N LYS A 270 2.75 -12.27 25.76
CA LYS A 270 1.38 -12.81 25.62
C LYS A 270 0.41 -11.76 25.11
N ARG A 271 0.47 -10.55 25.65
CA ARG A 271 -0.36 -9.42 25.21
C ARG A 271 -0.09 -9.05 23.75
N GLY A 272 1.20 -8.97 23.36
CA GLY A 272 1.62 -8.68 21.99
C GLY A 272 1.11 -9.74 20.99
N LEU A 273 1.31 -11.02 21.29
CA LEU A 273 0.81 -12.13 20.47
C LEU A 273 -0.73 -12.11 20.33
N SER A 274 -1.45 -11.83 21.44
CA SER A 274 -2.91 -11.70 21.40
C SER A 274 -3.37 -10.56 20.47
N VAL A 275 -2.64 -9.44 20.42
CA VAL A 275 -2.94 -8.33 19.50
C VAL A 275 -2.72 -8.75 18.04
N ILE A 276 -1.64 -9.48 17.74
CA ILE A 276 -1.37 -10.02 16.40
C ILE A 276 -2.50 -10.95 15.98
N GLU A 277 -2.88 -11.88 16.84
CA GLU A 277 -3.97 -12.83 16.57
C GLU A 277 -5.29 -12.13 16.30
N LYS A 278 -5.69 -11.16 17.12
CA LYS A 278 -6.90 -10.34 16.91
C LYS A 278 -6.87 -9.58 15.57
N ASN A 279 -5.70 -9.10 15.15
CA ASN A 279 -5.58 -8.46 13.84
C ASN A 279 -5.84 -9.44 12.70
N TYR A 280 -5.35 -10.67 12.79
CA TYR A 280 -5.65 -11.71 11.81
C TYR A 280 -7.13 -12.14 11.86
N ASP A 281 -7.72 -12.30 13.04
CA ASP A 281 -9.15 -12.60 13.21
C ASP A 281 -10.03 -11.53 12.55
N PHE A 282 -9.65 -10.26 12.69
CA PHE A 282 -10.33 -9.17 12.01
C PHE A 282 -10.22 -9.28 10.48
N MET A 283 -9.07 -9.71 9.95
CA MET A 283 -8.93 -9.93 8.51
C MET A 283 -9.79 -11.10 8.02
N VAL A 284 -9.86 -12.19 8.78
CA VAL A 284 -10.75 -13.34 8.48
C VAL A 284 -12.21 -12.90 8.52
N GLY A 285 -12.65 -12.21 9.58
CA GLY A 285 -14.02 -11.72 9.71
C GLY A 285 -14.45 -10.74 8.61
N ARG A 286 -13.49 -10.08 7.94
CA ARG A 286 -13.72 -9.21 6.78
C ARG A 286 -13.58 -9.92 5.43
N GLY A 287 -13.36 -11.23 5.41
CA GLY A 287 -13.17 -12.02 4.18
C GLY A 287 -11.90 -11.65 3.39
N ARG A 288 -10.90 -11.04 4.05
CA ARG A 288 -9.61 -10.67 3.44
C ARG A 288 -8.58 -11.78 3.52
N MET A 289 -8.84 -12.80 4.33
CA MET A 289 -7.99 -13.94 4.61
C MET A 289 -8.89 -15.12 4.99
N THR A 290 -8.50 -16.36 4.65
CA THR A 290 -9.18 -17.56 5.17
C THR A 290 -8.61 -17.95 6.53
N SER A 291 -9.32 -18.82 7.27
CA SER A 291 -8.81 -19.35 8.55
C SER A 291 -7.52 -20.16 8.36
N GLU A 292 -7.45 -20.97 7.30
CA GLU A 292 -6.25 -21.75 6.97
C GLU A 292 -5.05 -20.84 6.64
N GLN A 293 -5.29 -19.71 5.96
CA GLN A 293 -4.25 -18.72 5.70
C GLN A 293 -3.79 -18.03 7.01
N LYS A 294 -4.73 -17.71 7.93
CA LYS A 294 -4.38 -17.21 9.26
C LYS A 294 -3.47 -18.19 9.98
N ASP A 295 -3.90 -19.46 10.09
CA ASP A 295 -3.14 -20.49 10.81
C ASP A 295 -1.74 -20.67 10.24
N MET A 296 -1.61 -20.63 8.91
CA MET A 296 -0.32 -20.72 8.22
C MET A 296 0.61 -19.54 8.58
N VAL A 297 0.13 -18.29 8.46
CA VAL A 297 0.99 -17.12 8.70
C VAL A 297 1.25 -16.89 10.20
N PHE A 298 0.27 -17.15 11.06
CA PHE A 298 0.46 -17.07 12.51
C PHE A 298 1.41 -18.15 13.03
N GLY A 299 1.38 -19.33 12.42
CA GLY A 299 2.31 -20.43 12.69
C GLY A 299 3.77 -20.14 12.34
N LEU A 300 4.06 -19.07 11.55
CA LEU A 300 5.42 -18.59 11.29
C LEU A 300 5.98 -17.73 12.42
N ILE A 301 5.16 -17.35 13.42
CA ILE A 301 5.57 -16.49 14.52
C ILE A 301 5.83 -17.34 15.76
N SER A 302 7.07 -17.35 16.21
CA SER A 302 7.52 -17.93 17.47
C SER A 302 7.98 -16.84 18.44
N SER A 303 8.13 -17.15 19.72
CA SER A 303 8.50 -16.16 20.71
C SER A 303 9.20 -16.76 21.92
N SER A 304 10.08 -15.99 22.55
CA SER A 304 10.75 -16.33 23.81
C SER A 304 11.18 -15.07 24.57
N LEU A 305 11.89 -15.25 25.70
CA LEU A 305 12.48 -14.18 26.49
C LEU A 305 14.04 -14.13 26.38
N ASP A 306 14.65 -15.08 25.68
CA ASP A 306 16.11 -15.24 25.63
C ASP A 306 16.67 -14.80 24.28
N TYR A 307 17.64 -13.89 24.29
CA TYR A 307 18.37 -13.46 23.11
C TYR A 307 19.09 -14.60 22.36
N LYS A 308 19.42 -15.69 23.05
CA LYS A 308 20.06 -16.87 22.43
C LYS A 308 19.20 -17.53 21.36
N ASP A 309 17.88 -17.37 21.44
CA ASP A 309 16.95 -17.91 20.45
C ASP A 309 16.97 -17.13 19.13
N LEU A 310 17.71 -16.01 19.07
CA LEU A 310 17.97 -15.24 17.84
C LEU A 310 19.25 -15.66 17.10
N HIS A 311 19.93 -16.73 17.52
CA HIS A 311 21.23 -17.14 16.98
C HIS A 311 21.23 -17.41 15.48
N ASP A 312 20.10 -17.73 14.87
CA ASP A 312 19.93 -18.12 13.48
C ASP A 312 19.14 -17.11 12.63
N VAL A 313 18.85 -15.91 13.14
CA VAL A 313 18.15 -14.87 12.36
C VAL A 313 19.11 -14.18 11.39
N ASP A 314 18.60 -13.82 10.21
CA ASP A 314 19.33 -13.06 9.18
C ASP A 314 19.23 -11.55 9.38
N ILE A 315 18.15 -11.10 10.03
CA ILE A 315 17.92 -9.72 10.43
C ILE A 315 17.28 -9.67 11.81
N ALA A 316 17.81 -8.82 12.70
CA ALA A 316 17.20 -8.52 13.99
C ALA A 316 16.75 -7.07 14.02
N ILE A 317 15.46 -6.81 14.30
CA ILE A 317 14.85 -5.47 14.29
C ILE A 317 14.41 -5.12 15.71
N GLU A 318 15.03 -4.11 16.29
CA GLU A 318 14.65 -3.56 17.59
C GLU A 318 13.46 -2.60 17.42
N ALA A 319 12.40 -2.80 18.21
CA ALA A 319 11.16 -2.01 18.22
C ALA A 319 10.64 -1.78 19.66
N VAL A 320 11.55 -1.41 20.57
CA VAL A 320 11.23 -1.09 21.97
C VAL A 320 11.03 0.42 22.18
N TYR A 321 10.92 0.85 23.43
CA TYR A 321 10.77 2.27 23.77
C TYR A 321 11.90 3.13 23.20
N GLU A 322 11.55 4.37 22.81
CA GLU A 322 12.47 5.34 22.23
C GLU A 322 13.39 5.94 23.31
N ASN A 323 14.40 5.18 23.71
CA ASN A 323 15.43 5.55 24.70
C ASN A 323 16.77 5.05 24.19
N LEU A 324 17.75 5.96 24.06
CA LEU A 324 19.04 5.64 23.46
C LEU A 324 19.80 4.60 24.29
N ASP A 325 19.91 4.78 25.61
CA ASP A 325 20.68 3.87 26.46
C ASP A 325 20.14 2.44 26.40
N LEU A 326 18.81 2.29 26.43
CA LEU A 326 18.14 0.99 26.27
C LEU A 326 18.49 0.35 24.92
N LYS A 327 18.47 1.14 23.83
CA LYS A 327 18.81 0.63 22.49
C LYS A 327 20.29 0.24 22.39
N LEU A 328 21.19 1.01 22.99
CA LEU A 328 22.61 0.66 23.04
C LEU A 328 22.84 -0.69 23.73
N ASP A 329 22.16 -0.96 24.84
CA ASP A 329 22.30 -2.24 25.57
C ASP A 329 21.69 -3.41 24.79
N ILE A 330 20.57 -3.19 24.11
CA ILE A 330 19.97 -4.19 23.22
C ILE A 330 20.94 -4.51 22.06
N PHE A 331 21.55 -3.51 21.43
CA PHE A 331 22.45 -3.73 20.30
C PHE A 331 23.75 -4.45 20.71
N LYS A 332 24.28 -4.21 21.92
CA LYS A 332 25.36 -5.02 22.48
C LYS A 332 24.93 -6.48 22.63
N SER A 333 23.73 -6.73 23.17
CA SER A 333 23.20 -8.09 23.33
C SER A 333 22.94 -8.77 21.98
N LEU A 334 22.42 -8.05 20.98
CA LEU A 334 22.24 -8.58 19.63
C LEU A 334 23.57 -8.92 18.97
N ASP A 335 24.59 -8.07 19.13
CA ASP A 335 25.94 -8.30 18.59
C ASP A 335 26.60 -9.57 19.15
N GLU A 336 26.25 -9.97 20.38
CA GLU A 336 26.76 -11.18 21.02
C GLU A 336 26.01 -12.46 20.63
N HIS A 337 24.71 -12.38 20.37
CA HIS A 337 23.85 -13.57 20.29
C HIS A 337 23.40 -13.93 18.86
N VAL A 338 23.30 -12.95 17.95
CA VAL A 338 22.89 -13.26 16.56
C VAL A 338 24.10 -13.62 15.70
N GLN A 339 23.86 -14.37 14.63
CA GLN A 339 24.93 -14.79 13.72
C GLN A 339 25.71 -13.60 13.13
N GLU A 340 27.01 -13.79 12.85
CA GLU A 340 27.94 -12.74 12.47
C GLU A 340 27.48 -11.93 11.23
N ASN A 341 26.82 -12.57 10.27
CA ASN A 341 26.36 -11.92 9.04
C ASN A 341 24.99 -11.26 9.16
N ALA A 342 24.29 -11.40 10.30
CA ALA A 342 22.97 -10.81 10.48
C ALA A 342 23.00 -9.29 10.43
N ILE A 343 21.96 -8.71 9.82
CA ILE A 343 21.71 -7.27 9.86
C ILE A 343 21.07 -6.90 11.20
N LEU A 344 21.56 -5.85 11.83
CA LEU A 344 21.00 -5.28 13.04
C LEU A 344 20.26 -3.99 12.69
N ALA A 345 18.96 -3.94 12.93
CA ALA A 345 18.14 -2.81 12.56
C ALA A 345 17.43 -2.19 13.75
N SER A 346 17.36 -0.87 13.81
CA SER A 346 16.54 -0.16 14.80
C SER A 346 15.32 0.48 14.16
N ASN A 347 14.14 0.28 14.77
CA ASN A 347 12.92 0.98 14.39
C ASN A 347 12.81 2.35 15.12
N THR A 348 13.92 3.00 15.40
CA THR A 348 13.90 4.35 15.96
C THR A 348 13.20 5.33 15.03
N SER A 349 12.53 6.33 15.60
CA SER A 349 11.87 7.40 14.86
C SER A 349 12.72 8.67 14.68
N GLY A 350 13.93 8.70 15.31
CA GLY A 350 14.77 9.89 15.23
C GLY A 350 16.07 9.87 16.04
N LEU A 351 16.36 8.74 16.75
CA LEU A 351 17.62 8.61 17.46
C LEU A 351 18.78 8.38 16.48
N ASP A 352 19.98 8.71 16.94
CA ASP A 352 21.20 8.59 16.16
C ASP A 352 21.59 7.12 15.90
N VAL A 353 21.44 6.69 14.65
CA VAL A 353 21.76 5.32 14.19
C VAL A 353 23.29 5.06 14.28
N ASP A 354 24.13 6.08 14.12
CA ASP A 354 25.57 5.93 14.20
C ASP A 354 26.02 5.69 15.65
N ALA A 355 25.39 6.36 16.63
CA ALA A 355 25.59 6.06 18.04
C ALA A 355 25.21 4.61 18.39
N ILE A 356 24.13 4.11 17.81
CA ILE A 356 23.69 2.71 17.97
C ILE A 356 24.69 1.75 17.30
N ALA A 357 25.18 2.06 16.11
CA ALA A 357 26.15 1.24 15.39
C ALA A 357 27.50 1.15 16.13
N ALA A 358 27.93 2.24 16.77
CA ALA A 358 29.22 2.34 17.43
C ALA A 358 29.41 1.36 18.61
N VAL A 359 28.35 0.81 19.20
CA VAL A 359 28.45 -0.17 20.29
C VAL A 359 28.55 -1.61 19.80
N THR A 360 28.47 -1.85 18.48
CA THR A 360 28.56 -3.18 17.86
C THR A 360 29.94 -3.41 17.23
N LYS A 361 30.30 -4.67 16.99
CA LYS A 361 31.53 -5.05 16.28
C LYS A 361 31.38 -5.04 14.77
N ARG A 362 30.16 -4.78 14.29
CA ARG A 362 29.75 -4.81 12.86
C ARG A 362 28.92 -3.57 12.46
N PRO A 363 29.47 -2.34 12.63
CA PRO A 363 28.71 -1.11 12.31
C PRO A 363 28.24 -1.05 10.86
N GLU A 364 28.91 -1.75 9.94
CA GLU A 364 28.51 -1.87 8.52
C GLU A 364 27.26 -2.70 8.30
N LYS A 365 26.84 -3.51 9.28
CA LYS A 365 25.59 -4.29 9.29
C LYS A 365 24.46 -3.59 10.05
N VAL A 366 24.70 -2.40 10.60
CA VAL A 366 23.70 -1.63 11.34
C VAL A 366 22.98 -0.65 10.42
N VAL A 367 21.66 -0.56 10.57
CA VAL A 367 20.79 0.29 9.73
C VAL A 367 19.54 0.70 10.52
N GLY A 368 19.00 1.88 10.27
CA GLY A 368 17.65 2.22 10.74
C GLY A 368 16.57 1.67 9.81
N THR A 369 15.49 1.17 10.39
CA THR A 369 14.30 0.73 9.64
C THR A 369 13.06 1.32 10.30
N HIS A 370 12.80 2.60 10.00
CA HIS A 370 11.70 3.34 10.58
C HIS A 370 10.38 2.98 9.90
N PHE A 371 9.63 2.07 10.51
CA PHE A 371 8.26 1.73 10.12
C PHE A 371 7.29 2.74 10.71
N PHE A 372 6.24 3.07 9.96
CA PHE A 372 5.16 3.95 10.42
C PHE A 372 4.01 3.14 11.04
N SER A 373 3.41 3.69 12.09
CA SER A 373 2.36 3.03 12.87
C SER A 373 0.97 3.14 12.19
N PRO A 374 0.19 2.05 12.10
CA PRO A 374 0.52 0.65 12.40
C PRO A 374 1.39 0.01 11.30
N ALA A 375 2.48 -0.66 11.70
CA ALA A 375 3.48 -1.16 10.74
C ALA A 375 2.91 -2.14 9.71
N ASN A 376 1.94 -2.98 10.06
CA ASN A 376 1.29 -3.94 9.16
C ASN A 376 0.37 -3.27 8.11
N ILE A 377 0.03 -1.99 8.27
CA ILE A 377 -0.88 -1.24 7.38
C ILE A 377 -0.13 -0.19 6.57
N MET A 378 0.70 0.63 7.24
CA MET A 378 1.41 1.74 6.61
C MET A 378 2.47 1.23 5.64
N ARG A 379 2.45 1.76 4.40
CA ARG A 379 3.33 1.28 3.33
C ARG A 379 4.74 1.85 3.41
N LEU A 380 4.89 3.08 3.89
CA LEU A 380 6.19 3.75 3.95
C LEU A 380 7.14 3.05 4.93
N LEU A 381 8.38 2.89 4.51
CA LEU A 381 9.52 2.46 5.33
C LEU A 381 10.72 3.36 5.01
N GLU A 382 11.23 4.06 6.00
CA GLU A 382 12.49 4.78 5.87
C GLU A 382 13.65 3.86 6.25
N VAL A 383 14.55 3.66 5.31
CA VAL A 383 15.80 2.92 5.54
C VAL A 383 16.89 3.95 5.85
N VAL A 384 17.22 4.07 7.12
CA VAL A 384 18.13 5.11 7.61
C VAL A 384 19.57 4.62 7.49
N ARG A 385 20.31 5.24 6.60
CA ARG A 385 21.73 4.96 6.35
C ARG A 385 22.60 5.68 7.37
N GLY A 386 23.30 4.93 8.20
CA GLY A 386 24.39 5.43 9.03
C GLY A 386 25.69 5.62 8.23
N GLU A 387 26.69 6.25 8.85
CA GLU A 387 27.99 6.53 8.22
C GLU A 387 28.71 5.26 7.75
N HIS A 388 28.59 4.19 8.53
CA HIS A 388 29.28 2.92 8.27
C HIS A 388 28.41 1.88 7.57
N THR A 389 27.09 2.11 7.41
CA THR A 389 26.17 1.15 6.78
C THR A 389 26.65 0.77 5.38
N SER A 390 26.92 -0.52 5.14
CA SER A 390 27.44 -1.00 3.85
C SER A 390 26.40 -0.97 2.74
N HIS A 391 26.87 -0.92 1.48
CA HIS A 391 26.02 -1.03 0.31
C HIS A 391 25.23 -2.35 0.27
N GLU A 392 25.86 -3.46 0.70
CA GLU A 392 25.22 -4.76 0.80
C GLU A 392 24.06 -4.78 1.80
N THR A 393 24.25 -4.16 2.98
CA THR A 393 23.21 -4.00 3.99
C THR A 393 22.04 -3.19 3.45
N LEU A 394 22.30 -2.04 2.82
CA LEU A 394 21.26 -1.21 2.20
C LEU A 394 20.51 -1.96 1.09
N ALA A 395 21.24 -2.59 0.15
CA ALA A 395 20.63 -3.34 -0.95
C ALA A 395 19.77 -4.50 -0.43
N THR A 396 20.23 -5.21 0.61
CA THR A 396 19.49 -6.31 1.26
C THR A 396 18.20 -5.81 1.91
N VAL A 397 18.25 -4.74 2.70
CA VAL A 397 17.08 -4.18 3.38
C VAL A 397 16.08 -3.63 2.36
N MET A 398 16.54 -2.94 1.31
CA MET A 398 15.68 -2.46 0.23
C MET A 398 15.01 -3.60 -0.55
N SER A 399 15.72 -4.70 -0.80
CA SER A 399 15.15 -5.91 -1.42
C SER A 399 14.11 -6.58 -0.52
N THR A 400 14.44 -6.73 0.77
CA THR A 400 13.54 -7.29 1.78
C THR A 400 12.27 -6.44 1.94
N SER A 401 12.41 -5.12 1.90
CA SER A 401 11.27 -4.18 1.97
C SER A 401 10.23 -4.43 0.88
N LYS A 402 10.67 -4.77 -0.35
CA LYS A 402 9.76 -5.17 -1.44
C LYS A 402 9.04 -6.48 -1.15
N LYS A 403 9.75 -7.49 -0.59
CA LYS A 403 9.17 -8.78 -0.21
C LYS A 403 8.06 -8.59 0.84
N ILE A 404 8.28 -7.73 1.83
CA ILE A 404 7.30 -7.40 2.87
C ILE A 404 6.32 -6.29 2.47
N LYS A 405 6.23 -5.96 1.17
CA LYS A 405 5.27 -5.03 0.55
C LYS A 405 5.35 -3.59 1.07
N LYS A 406 6.56 -3.11 1.38
CA LYS A 406 6.82 -1.72 1.76
C LYS A 406 7.29 -0.88 0.57
N ALA A 407 6.92 0.40 0.59
CA ALA A 407 7.50 1.45 -0.25
C ALA A 407 8.69 2.03 0.54
N ALA A 408 9.88 1.51 0.28
CA ALA A 408 11.07 1.92 1.01
C ALA A 408 11.78 3.10 0.33
N VAL A 409 12.29 4.00 1.16
CA VAL A 409 13.13 5.13 0.75
C VAL A 409 14.34 5.21 1.67
N VAL A 410 15.53 5.44 1.09
CA VAL A 410 16.73 5.64 1.90
C VAL A 410 16.76 7.08 2.41
N SER A 411 16.97 7.23 3.70
CA SER A 411 17.24 8.51 4.36
C SER A 411 18.63 8.54 4.97
N LEU A 412 19.17 9.72 5.17
CA LEU A 412 20.36 9.90 5.98
C LEU A 412 19.99 9.92 7.47
N ASN A 413 21.00 9.66 8.32
CA ASN A 413 20.90 9.73 9.77
C ASN A 413 20.80 11.20 10.22
N ALA A 414 19.57 11.70 10.31
CA ALA A 414 19.27 13.07 10.73
C ALA A 414 18.01 13.08 11.60
N PRO A 415 17.88 13.98 12.59
CA PRO A 415 16.73 14.01 13.50
C PRO A 415 15.39 14.05 12.74
N GLY A 416 14.51 13.06 13.01
CA GLY A 416 13.20 12.93 12.38
C GLY A 416 13.23 12.45 10.92
N PHE A 417 14.37 12.06 10.40
CA PHE A 417 14.61 11.52 9.05
C PHE A 417 13.92 12.35 7.94
N ILE A 418 13.06 11.77 7.09
CA ILE A 418 12.34 12.49 6.05
C ILE A 418 10.91 12.80 6.50
N GLY A 419 10.16 11.78 6.88
CA GLY A 419 8.72 11.87 7.14
C GLY A 419 8.41 12.76 8.34
N ASN A 420 9.07 12.53 9.47
CA ASN A 420 8.85 13.32 10.68
C ASN A 420 9.30 14.77 10.50
N ARG A 421 10.37 15.06 9.76
CA ARG A 421 10.79 16.44 9.46
C ARG A 421 9.73 17.21 8.67
N MET A 422 9.04 16.55 7.74
CA MET A 422 7.91 17.16 7.02
C MET A 422 6.70 17.31 7.95
N LEU A 423 6.41 16.29 8.75
CA LEU A 423 5.28 16.24 9.66
C LEU A 423 5.37 17.31 10.75
N PHE A 424 6.55 17.56 11.30
CA PHE A 424 6.76 18.58 12.33
C PHE A 424 6.38 19.98 11.84
N ASN A 425 6.79 20.34 10.62
CA ASN A 425 6.42 21.63 10.04
C ASN A 425 4.91 21.72 9.77
N TYR A 426 4.32 20.64 9.25
CA TYR A 426 2.88 20.58 8.98
C TYR A 426 2.04 20.75 10.25
N THR A 427 2.38 20.01 11.32
CA THR A 427 1.67 20.10 12.60
C THR A 427 1.93 21.43 13.31
N ALA A 428 3.14 22.00 13.19
CA ALA A 428 3.44 23.33 13.71
C ALA A 428 2.56 24.40 13.06
N GLN A 429 2.41 24.38 11.73
CA GLN A 429 1.52 25.34 11.03
C GLN A 429 0.05 25.16 11.42
N ALA A 430 -0.42 23.92 11.59
CA ALA A 430 -1.78 23.67 12.08
C ALA A 430 -2.00 24.25 13.49
N ASN A 431 -1.05 24.11 14.39
CA ASN A 431 -1.11 24.69 15.73
C ASN A 431 -1.00 26.24 15.70
N MET A 432 -0.25 26.82 14.76
CA MET A 432 -0.22 28.27 14.59
C MET A 432 -1.59 28.82 14.18
N LEU A 433 -2.28 28.14 13.23
CA LEU A 433 -3.66 28.50 12.86
C LEU A 433 -4.63 28.39 14.05
N LEU A 434 -4.45 27.41 14.93
CA LEU A 434 -5.21 27.28 16.17
C LEU A 434 -4.97 28.49 17.10
N LEU A 435 -3.71 28.92 17.22
CA LEU A 435 -3.34 30.14 17.97
C LEU A 435 -3.88 31.43 17.35
N GLU A 436 -4.14 31.44 16.05
CA GLU A 436 -4.76 32.55 15.32
C GLU A 436 -6.30 32.58 15.43
N GLY A 437 -6.87 31.58 16.17
CA GLY A 437 -8.30 31.53 16.50
C GLY A 437 -9.13 30.55 15.69
N ALA A 438 -8.52 29.76 14.78
CA ALA A 438 -9.23 28.68 14.13
C ALA A 438 -9.44 27.51 15.11
N LEU A 439 -10.53 26.74 14.97
CA LEU A 439 -10.81 25.59 15.82
C LEU A 439 -10.29 24.29 15.19
N PRO A 440 -9.92 23.27 15.99
CA PRO A 440 -9.39 22.00 15.48
C PRO A 440 -10.24 21.36 14.38
N HIS A 441 -11.57 21.35 14.55
CA HIS A 441 -12.48 20.74 13.57
C HIS A 441 -12.54 21.52 12.24
N GLN A 442 -12.35 22.85 12.26
CA GLN A 442 -12.32 23.67 11.04
C GLN A 442 -11.07 23.35 10.21
N ILE A 443 -9.92 23.26 10.87
CA ILE A 443 -8.65 22.94 10.22
C ILE A 443 -8.66 21.49 9.70
N ASP A 444 -9.10 20.54 10.52
CA ASP A 444 -9.21 19.13 10.14
C ASP A 444 -10.16 18.97 8.93
N GLN A 445 -11.32 19.62 8.95
CA GLN A 445 -12.28 19.57 7.84
C GLN A 445 -11.72 20.17 6.55
N ALA A 446 -10.99 21.28 6.63
CA ALA A 446 -10.35 21.88 5.47
C ALA A 446 -9.33 20.93 4.83
N ILE A 447 -8.48 20.30 5.64
CA ILE A 447 -7.48 19.33 5.20
C ILE A 447 -8.11 18.06 4.63
N GLU A 448 -9.16 17.53 5.26
CA GLU A 448 -9.88 16.36 4.78
C GLU A 448 -10.66 16.68 3.48
N SER A 449 -11.17 17.88 3.33
CA SER A 449 -11.81 18.36 2.09
C SER A 449 -10.81 18.53 0.95
N PHE A 450 -9.57 18.89 1.25
CA PHE A 450 -8.47 18.94 0.29
C PHE A 450 -8.09 17.54 -0.22
N GLY A 451 -8.35 16.47 0.55
CA GLY A 451 -8.17 15.09 0.13
C GLY A 451 -7.30 14.22 1.04
N LEU A 452 -6.81 14.75 2.18
CA LEU A 452 -6.14 13.90 3.16
C LEU A 452 -7.17 13.04 3.90
N ASN A 453 -6.74 11.84 4.31
CA ASN A 453 -7.63 10.89 5.00
C ASN A 453 -8.02 11.35 6.41
N MET A 454 -7.20 12.20 7.03
CA MET A 454 -7.36 12.65 8.41
C MET A 454 -6.73 14.03 8.58
N GLY A 455 -7.40 14.90 9.31
CA GLY A 455 -6.85 16.19 9.67
C GLY A 455 -5.76 16.12 10.75
N PRO A 456 -4.95 17.18 10.92
CA PRO A 456 -3.77 17.18 11.79
C PRO A 456 -4.09 16.95 13.27
N PHE A 457 -5.17 17.49 13.79
CA PHE A 457 -5.51 17.36 15.21
C PHE A 457 -6.06 15.98 15.55
N ARG A 458 -6.87 15.38 14.66
CA ARG A 458 -7.27 13.97 14.76
C ARG A 458 -6.08 13.02 14.69
N MET A 459 -5.11 13.33 13.85
CA MET A 459 -3.88 12.55 13.72
C MET A 459 -3.03 12.66 14.99
N MET A 460 -2.85 13.86 15.55
CA MET A 460 -2.11 14.06 16.80
C MET A 460 -2.78 13.32 17.96
N ASP A 461 -4.11 13.37 18.08
CA ASP A 461 -4.86 12.61 19.09
C ASP A 461 -4.73 11.08 18.90
N LEU A 462 -4.66 10.60 17.65
CA LEU A 462 -4.46 9.17 17.36
C LEU A 462 -3.06 8.68 17.77
N VAL A 463 -2.03 9.47 17.50
CA VAL A 463 -0.63 9.16 17.85
C VAL A 463 -0.42 9.28 19.36
N GLY A 464 -1.03 10.25 19.99
CA GLY A 464 -0.90 10.59 21.40
C GLY A 464 -0.01 11.81 21.62
N LEU A 465 -0.59 12.83 22.23
CA LEU A 465 0.05 14.13 22.49
C LEU A 465 1.23 14.01 23.47
N ASP A 466 1.16 13.04 24.39
CA ASP A 466 2.17 12.83 25.43
C ASP A 466 3.56 12.41 24.91
N LEU A 467 3.67 11.89 23.69
CA LEU A 467 4.96 11.52 23.13
C LEU A 467 5.87 12.74 22.98
N GLY A 468 5.39 13.78 22.32
CA GLY A 468 6.13 15.02 22.16
C GLY A 468 6.30 15.79 23.47
N TRP A 469 5.25 15.82 24.29
CA TRP A 469 5.27 16.45 25.61
C TRP A 469 6.35 15.83 26.53
N ARG A 470 6.37 14.50 26.69
CA ARG A 470 7.40 13.81 27.49
C ARG A 470 8.81 14.05 26.98
N ALA A 471 9.01 14.05 25.67
CA ALA A 471 10.33 14.33 25.08
C ALA A 471 10.81 15.75 25.45
N ARG A 472 9.94 16.76 25.43
CA ARG A 472 10.27 18.13 25.86
C ARG A 472 10.53 18.21 27.36
N GLN A 473 9.71 17.56 28.18
CA GLN A 473 9.94 17.50 29.64
C GLN A 473 11.31 16.89 29.98
N LEU A 474 11.69 15.81 29.32
CA LEU A 474 12.98 15.15 29.54
C LEU A 474 14.18 15.99 29.06
N SER A 475 14.02 16.72 27.98
CA SER A 475 15.10 17.56 27.43
C SER A 475 15.32 18.85 28.21
N GLY A 476 14.36 19.28 29.03
CA GLY A 476 14.39 20.57 29.75
C GLY A 476 14.36 21.80 28.82
N VAL A 477 14.04 21.62 27.55
CA VAL A 477 13.94 22.71 26.57
C VAL A 477 12.57 23.35 26.67
N GLU A 478 12.53 24.69 26.69
CA GLU A 478 11.27 25.44 26.69
C GLU A 478 10.43 25.08 25.46
N SER A 479 9.13 24.82 25.68
CA SER A 479 8.21 24.47 24.61
C SER A 479 8.04 25.61 23.62
N PRO A 480 8.23 25.37 22.31
CA PRO A 480 7.98 26.38 21.31
C PRO A 480 6.49 26.76 21.28
N LEU A 481 6.18 27.97 20.82
CA LEU A 481 4.83 28.53 20.85
C LEU A 481 3.77 27.56 20.30
N HIS A 482 4.04 26.93 19.15
CA HIS A 482 3.13 25.97 18.51
C HIS A 482 2.91 24.66 19.29
N ALA A 483 3.72 24.38 20.32
CA ALA A 483 3.54 23.18 21.16
C ALA A 483 2.79 23.48 22.47
N LYS A 484 2.68 24.76 22.87
CA LYS A 484 2.15 25.15 24.18
C LYS A 484 0.72 24.67 24.44
N ILE A 485 -0.16 24.68 23.42
CA ILE A 485 -1.52 24.15 23.56
C ILE A 485 -1.51 22.64 23.80
N GLY A 486 -0.77 21.90 23.02
CA GLY A 486 -0.64 20.44 23.19
C GLY A 486 -0.04 20.06 24.56
N ASP A 487 0.93 20.82 25.02
CA ASP A 487 1.56 20.61 26.33
C ASP A 487 0.56 20.90 27.46
N HIS A 488 -0.19 22.00 27.37
CA HIS A 488 -1.25 22.32 28.34
C HIS A 488 -2.34 21.25 28.39
N LEU A 489 -2.72 20.68 27.22
CA LEU A 489 -3.66 19.57 27.18
C LEU A 489 -3.07 18.36 27.92
N CYS A 490 -1.79 18.04 27.73
CA CYS A 490 -1.13 16.94 28.43
C CYS A 490 -1.01 17.17 29.94
N ASP A 491 -0.73 18.39 30.38
CA ASP A 491 -0.71 18.77 31.81
C ASP A 491 -2.07 18.57 32.49
N ASN A 492 -3.16 18.52 31.70
CA ASN A 492 -4.52 18.24 32.13
C ASN A 492 -5.02 16.83 31.77
N ASP A 493 -4.10 15.86 31.64
CA ASP A 493 -4.40 14.46 31.33
C ASP A 493 -5.19 14.27 30.02
N ARG A 494 -4.99 15.12 29.02
CA ARG A 494 -5.59 15.00 27.69
C ARG A 494 -4.54 14.50 26.69
N PHE A 495 -4.43 13.17 26.56
CA PHE A 495 -3.38 12.51 25.77
C PHE A 495 -3.85 12.05 24.38
N GLY A 496 -5.11 12.29 24.02
CA GLY A 496 -5.70 11.86 22.76
C GLY A 496 -6.60 10.63 22.90
N GLN A 497 -6.72 9.85 21.84
CA GLN A 497 -7.62 8.69 21.79
C GLN A 497 -7.33 7.64 22.87
N LYS A 498 -6.08 7.48 23.28
CA LYS A 498 -5.67 6.44 24.24
C LYS A 498 -6.29 6.57 25.63
N ASN A 499 -6.66 7.78 26.04
CA ASN A 499 -7.36 8.02 27.29
C ASN A 499 -8.71 8.75 27.10
N GLY A 500 -9.20 8.80 25.85
CA GLY A 500 -10.51 9.30 25.50
C GLY A 500 -10.61 10.82 25.36
N LYS A 501 -9.55 11.58 25.54
CA LYS A 501 -9.56 13.05 25.50
C LYS A 501 -8.22 13.64 25.04
N GLY A 502 -8.26 14.54 24.08
CA GLY A 502 -7.14 15.27 23.50
C GLY A 502 -7.61 16.63 23.02
N TYR A 503 -7.30 16.98 21.78
CA TYR A 503 -7.97 18.10 21.08
C TYR A 503 -9.47 17.88 20.96
N TYR A 504 -9.86 16.60 20.85
CA TYR A 504 -11.25 16.13 20.84
C TYR A 504 -11.56 15.26 22.04
N ASN A 505 -12.84 14.98 22.23
CA ASN A 505 -13.34 13.96 23.15
C ASN A 505 -13.72 12.71 22.36
N TYR A 506 -13.51 11.52 22.95
CA TYR A 506 -13.81 10.22 22.34
C TYR A 506 -14.67 9.38 23.29
N SER A 507 -15.77 8.85 22.77
CA SER A 507 -16.59 7.90 23.52
C SER A 507 -15.87 6.55 23.61
N GLU A 508 -16.12 5.80 24.66
CA GLU A 508 -15.53 4.47 24.86
C GLU A 508 -15.80 3.55 23.66
N GLY A 509 -14.74 2.92 23.16
CA GLY A 509 -14.81 2.05 21.98
C GLY A 509 -14.97 2.76 20.63
N SER A 510 -15.08 4.10 20.59
CA SER A 510 -15.22 4.89 19.37
C SER A 510 -13.94 5.65 19.03
N ARG A 511 -13.62 5.71 17.73
CA ARG A 511 -12.56 6.58 17.19
C ARG A 511 -13.12 7.86 16.55
N ALA A 512 -14.44 8.06 16.62
CA ALA A 512 -15.08 9.27 16.11
C ALA A 512 -14.79 10.45 17.04
N PRO A 513 -14.24 11.58 16.52
CA PRO A 513 -13.99 12.74 17.35
C PRO A 513 -15.29 13.48 17.66
N ASN A 514 -15.45 13.89 18.91
CA ASN A 514 -16.48 14.82 19.34
C ASN A 514 -15.81 16.16 19.69
N PRO A 515 -16.43 17.31 19.40
CA PRO A 515 -15.92 18.61 19.84
C PRO A 515 -15.63 18.63 21.35
N ALA A 516 -14.60 19.39 21.73
CA ALA A 516 -14.21 19.59 23.13
C ALA A 516 -14.27 21.11 23.45
N PRO A 517 -15.48 21.67 23.64
CA PRO A 517 -15.64 23.12 23.88
C PRO A 517 -14.91 23.60 25.13
N GLU A 518 -14.68 22.74 26.09
CA GLU A 518 -13.89 23.03 27.29
C GLU A 518 -12.44 23.42 27.00
N ASN A 519 -11.93 23.11 25.82
CA ASN A 519 -10.58 23.50 25.40
C ASN A 519 -10.53 24.91 24.79
N GLU A 520 -11.66 25.50 24.39
CA GLU A 520 -11.68 26.78 23.65
C GLU A 520 -11.14 27.95 24.50
N GLU A 521 -11.48 27.99 25.81
CA GLU A 521 -10.92 28.98 26.74
C GLU A 521 -9.39 28.87 26.86
N VAL A 522 -8.86 27.66 26.74
CA VAL A 522 -7.41 27.42 26.75
C VAL A 522 -6.75 27.96 25.48
N TYR A 523 -7.39 27.76 24.33
CA TYR A 523 -6.89 28.25 23.05
C TYR A 523 -6.81 29.79 23.08
N GLU A 524 -7.86 30.46 23.52
CA GLU A 524 -7.90 31.93 23.65
C GLU A 524 -6.85 32.44 24.64
N LYS A 525 -6.68 31.78 25.79
CA LYS A 525 -5.72 32.21 26.82
C LYS A 525 -4.26 32.08 26.38
N ILE A 526 -3.92 31.07 25.59
CA ILE A 526 -2.55 30.87 25.10
C ILE A 526 -2.29 31.77 23.87
N SER A 527 -3.32 32.11 23.11
CA SER A 527 -3.26 32.96 21.93
C SER A 527 -3.09 34.47 22.29
N SER A 528 -3.56 34.91 23.46
CA SER A 528 -3.43 36.27 24.00
C SER A 528 -2.06 36.53 24.64
#